data_90cb41b04dac0e2c342a2edb1798e0ee
#
_entry.id   90cb41b04dac0e2c342a2edb1798e0ee
#
_cell.length_a   1.000
_cell.length_b   1.000
_cell.length_c   1.000
_cell.angle_alpha   90.00
_cell.angle_beta   90.00
_cell.angle_gamma   90.00
#
_symmetry.space_group_name_H-M   'P 1'
#
loop_
_entity.id
_entity.type
_entity.pdbx_description
1 polymer ?
#
loop_
_entity_poly.entity_id
_entity_poly.type
_entity_poly.pdbx_seq_one_letter_code
_entity_poly.pdbx_strand_id
1 'polypeptide(L)'
;MEWRKSLVLLALGAIGTVGAQAPAPSEVKRQAISVEKANTSRRSDERPNTGFEFMGIFVGGRLVRECPVEQLYGGAIYDLSSLETACWATSNMRQGPRPNLRNNDALTVVPVSKKRPTGTRTVTAVVEDGRIEGLRVETDGFQHAHQLFEQLQQKLGKPTIQGTSDVVSGVGAKFSSPEAVWNLPNVYVHFSGIVGAVDSGLILVYTPEQQAREAARQKAQTKSF
;
A
#
# COMPACT_ATOMS: atom_id res chain seq x y z
N MET A 1 -28.17 -30.43 -43.62
CA MET A 1 -29.18 -30.98 -42.72
C MET A 1 -29.70 -29.85 -41.88
N GLU A 2 -30.90 -29.53 -42.16
CA GLU A 2 -31.93 -28.69 -41.55
C GLU A 2 -31.56 -27.42 -40.74
N TRP A 3 -31.80 -26.34 -41.44
CA TRP A 3 -31.94 -25.01 -40.89
C TRP A 3 -33.34 -24.83 -40.27
N ARG A 4 -33.43 -24.47 -38.99
CA ARG A 4 -34.67 -23.93 -38.42
C ARG A 4 -34.61 -22.40 -38.37
N LYS A 5 -35.44 -21.80 -39.21
CA LYS A 5 -35.81 -20.39 -39.20
C LYS A 5 -36.69 -20.11 -37.97
N SER A 6 -36.34 -19.19 -37.11
CA SER A 6 -37.23 -18.65 -36.09
C SER A 6 -37.59 -17.20 -36.42
N LEU A 7 -38.92 -17.01 -36.55
CA LEU A 7 -39.58 -15.74 -36.79
C LEU A 7 -39.35 -14.75 -35.69
N VAL A 8 -39.03 -13.51 -36.01
CA VAL A 8 -39.03 -12.33 -35.13
C VAL A 8 -40.42 -11.67 -35.23
N LEU A 9 -41.14 -11.65 -34.11
CA LEU A 9 -42.37 -10.86 -33.98
C LEU A 9 -41.99 -9.44 -33.55
N LEU A 10 -42.31 -8.46 -34.39
CA LEU A 10 -42.26 -7.04 -34.09
C LEU A 10 -43.50 -6.67 -33.21
N ALA A 11 -43.29 -6.28 -31.97
CA ALA A 11 -44.30 -5.61 -31.16
C ALA A 11 -44.09 -4.08 -31.21
N LEU A 12 -44.99 -3.38 -31.89
CA LEU A 12 -45.11 -1.93 -31.81
C LEU A 12 -45.69 -1.54 -30.43
N GLY A 13 -44.90 -0.93 -29.58
CA GLY A 13 -45.32 -0.33 -28.29
C GLY A 13 -45.44 1.17 -28.42
N ALA A 14 -46.58 1.70 -28.04
CA ALA A 14 -47.01 3.10 -28.11
C ALA A 14 -46.07 4.06 -27.34
N ILE A 15 -45.75 5.19 -28.01
CA ILE A 15 -45.01 6.32 -27.41
C ILE A 15 -45.95 7.13 -26.55
N GLY A 16 -45.88 6.96 -25.23
CA GLY A 16 -46.50 7.84 -24.24
C GLY A 16 -45.61 9.06 -24.03
N THR A 17 -46.03 10.23 -24.47
CA THR A 17 -45.42 11.54 -24.16
C THR A 17 -45.66 11.86 -22.69
N VAL A 18 -44.69 11.65 -21.84
CA VAL A 18 -44.67 12.16 -20.48
C VAL A 18 -44.15 13.60 -20.54
N GLY A 19 -45.05 14.58 -20.34
CA GLY A 19 -44.71 15.99 -20.21
C GLY A 19 -43.82 16.18 -18.97
N ALA A 20 -42.55 16.48 -19.18
CA ALA A 20 -41.64 16.92 -18.12
C ALA A 20 -42.00 18.33 -17.69
N GLN A 21 -42.65 18.47 -16.54
CA GLN A 21 -42.81 19.75 -15.87
C GLN A 21 -41.45 20.19 -15.31
N ALA A 22 -40.98 21.36 -15.72
CA ALA A 22 -39.75 21.94 -15.18
C ALA A 22 -39.91 22.21 -13.67
N PRO A 23 -38.96 21.83 -12.83
CA PRO A 23 -39.04 22.08 -11.39
C PRO A 23 -39.04 23.59 -11.09
N ALA A 24 -39.82 24.01 -10.07
CA ALA A 24 -39.93 25.40 -9.65
C ALA A 24 -38.57 25.94 -9.16
N PRO A 25 -38.29 27.25 -9.37
CA PRO A 25 -36.97 27.85 -9.07
C PRO A 25 -36.50 27.69 -7.61
N SER A 26 -37.41 27.45 -6.68
CA SER A 26 -37.13 27.21 -5.26
C SER A 26 -36.51 25.81 -4.96
N GLU A 27 -36.80 24.79 -5.79
CA GLU A 27 -36.24 23.46 -5.61
C GLU A 27 -34.79 23.38 -6.11
N VAL A 28 -34.47 24.08 -7.20
CA VAL A 28 -33.10 24.14 -7.75
C VAL A 28 -32.13 24.75 -6.73
N LYS A 29 -32.57 25.83 -6.01
CA LYS A 29 -31.74 26.41 -4.93
C LYS A 29 -31.52 25.47 -3.76
N ARG A 30 -32.51 24.66 -3.36
CA ARG A 30 -32.38 23.69 -2.26
C ARG A 30 -31.45 22.54 -2.61
N GLN A 31 -31.49 22.06 -3.86
CA GLN A 31 -30.58 21.01 -4.31
C GLN A 31 -29.13 21.50 -4.43
N ALA A 32 -28.92 22.73 -4.93
CA ALA A 32 -27.58 23.33 -5.01
C ALA A 32 -26.95 23.53 -3.62
N ILE A 33 -27.72 23.99 -2.63
CA ILE A 33 -27.25 24.15 -1.24
C ILE A 33 -26.94 22.79 -0.58
N SER A 34 -27.72 21.74 -0.90
CA SER A 34 -27.49 20.39 -0.38
C SER A 34 -26.20 19.75 -0.96
N VAL A 35 -25.92 19.96 -2.25
CA VAL A 35 -24.70 19.49 -2.90
C VAL A 35 -23.47 20.24 -2.41
N GLU A 36 -23.59 21.56 -2.19
CA GLU A 36 -22.49 22.38 -1.68
C GLU A 36 -22.14 22.02 -0.21
N LYS A 37 -23.14 21.77 0.65
CA LYS A 37 -22.91 21.28 2.01
C LYS A 37 -22.30 19.86 2.04
N ALA A 38 -22.69 18.97 1.13
CA ALA A 38 -22.11 17.64 1.02
C ALA A 38 -20.64 17.68 0.54
N ASN A 39 -20.29 18.63 -0.34
CA ASN A 39 -18.93 18.83 -0.82
C ASN A 39 -18.04 19.52 0.22
N THR A 40 -18.58 20.43 1.03
CA THR A 40 -17.82 21.10 2.11
C THR A 40 -17.51 20.14 3.25
N SER A 41 -18.42 19.18 3.54
CA SER A 41 -18.17 18.13 4.55
C SER A 41 -17.08 17.13 4.15
N ARG A 42 -16.79 16.95 2.85
CA ARG A 42 -15.69 16.08 2.38
C ARG A 42 -14.31 16.75 2.41
N ARG A 43 -14.23 18.08 2.50
CA ARG A 43 -12.95 18.83 2.55
C ARG A 43 -12.37 19.00 3.96
N SER A 44 -13.12 18.74 5.01
CA SER A 44 -12.71 19.06 6.38
C SER A 44 -11.86 17.97 7.06
N ASP A 45 -11.52 16.86 6.39
CA ASP A 45 -10.78 15.75 6.99
C ASP A 45 -9.32 15.60 6.50
N GLU A 46 -8.83 16.52 5.68
CA GLU A 46 -7.40 16.59 5.32
C GLU A 46 -6.57 17.27 6.43
N ARG A 47 -6.58 16.69 7.64
CA ARG A 47 -5.49 16.96 8.57
C ARG A 47 -4.19 16.48 7.94
N PRO A 48 -3.09 17.26 8.03
CA PRO A 48 -1.80 16.83 7.49
C PRO A 48 -1.47 15.44 8.03
N ASN A 49 -1.04 14.57 7.14
CA ASN A 49 -0.67 13.21 7.50
C ASN A 49 0.60 13.28 8.36
N THR A 50 0.43 13.24 9.67
CA THR A 50 1.54 13.32 10.64
C THR A 50 2.11 11.92 10.83
N GLY A 51 3.41 11.77 10.63
CA GLY A 51 4.11 10.50 10.77
C GLY A 51 5.49 10.56 10.12
N PHE A 52 6.25 9.49 10.24
CA PHE A 52 7.54 9.36 9.57
C PHE A 52 7.34 8.98 8.11
N GLU A 53 7.79 9.82 7.18
CA GLU A 53 7.66 9.53 5.75
C GLU A 53 8.74 8.55 5.27
N PHE A 54 8.30 7.43 4.68
CA PHE A 54 9.15 6.46 4.01
C PHE A 54 8.57 6.09 2.64
N MET A 55 9.29 6.34 1.56
CA MET A 55 8.85 6.10 0.17
C MET A 55 7.52 6.78 -0.22
N GLY A 56 7.18 7.91 0.39
CA GLY A 56 5.90 8.59 0.20
C GLY A 56 4.75 8.03 1.04
N ILE A 57 5.03 7.11 1.95
CA ILE A 57 4.08 6.52 2.89
C ILE A 57 4.40 7.06 4.29
N PHE A 58 3.38 7.49 5.03
CA PHE A 58 3.55 8.01 6.38
C PHE A 58 3.28 6.91 7.43
N VAL A 59 4.35 6.40 8.05
CA VAL A 59 4.29 5.47 9.18
C VAL A 59 3.85 6.24 10.43
N GLY A 60 2.85 5.74 11.14
CA GLY A 60 2.12 6.45 12.18
C GLY A 60 1.00 7.35 11.63
N GLY A 61 0.87 7.46 10.29
CA GLY A 61 -0.16 8.21 9.61
C GLY A 61 -1.41 7.41 9.27
N ARG A 62 -2.38 8.06 8.63
CA ARG A 62 -3.57 7.39 8.11
C ARG A 62 -3.22 6.47 6.94
N LEU A 63 -4.04 5.43 6.78
CA LEU A 63 -3.93 4.57 5.60
C LEU A 63 -4.08 5.39 4.31
N VAL A 64 -3.21 5.12 3.35
CA VAL A 64 -3.25 5.70 2.02
C VAL A 64 -4.52 5.26 1.26
N ARG A 65 -4.88 6.03 0.22
CA ARG A 65 -6.03 5.71 -0.63
C ARG A 65 -5.81 4.42 -1.44
N GLU A 66 -6.89 3.87 -1.98
CA GLU A 66 -6.82 2.80 -2.99
C GLU A 66 -6.14 3.28 -4.27
N CYS A 67 -5.35 2.40 -4.89
CA CYS A 67 -4.67 2.71 -6.15
C CYS A 67 -5.70 2.95 -7.26
N PRO A 68 -5.45 3.90 -8.17
CA PRO A 68 -6.32 4.11 -9.33
C PRO A 68 -6.33 2.86 -10.21
N VAL A 69 -7.52 2.49 -10.67
CA VAL A 69 -7.74 1.32 -11.50
C VAL A 69 -8.16 1.79 -12.88
N GLU A 70 -7.42 1.41 -13.92
CA GLU A 70 -7.87 1.54 -15.30
C GLU A 70 -8.61 0.29 -15.73
N GLN A 71 -9.79 0.48 -16.31
CA GLN A 71 -10.54 -0.61 -16.92
C GLN A 71 -10.10 -0.79 -18.37
N LEU A 72 -9.40 -1.89 -18.63
CA LEU A 72 -9.03 -2.30 -19.98
C LEU A 72 -9.89 -3.48 -20.46
N TYR A 73 -9.94 -3.67 -21.80
CA TYR A 73 -10.52 -4.86 -22.40
C TYR A 73 -9.85 -6.12 -21.79
N GLY A 74 -10.61 -6.86 -20.97
CA GLY A 74 -10.15 -8.09 -20.30
C GLY A 74 -9.82 -7.96 -18.82
N GLY A 75 -10.01 -6.82 -18.19
CA GLY A 75 -9.92 -6.64 -16.74
C GLY A 75 -9.36 -5.28 -16.29
N ALA A 76 -9.39 -5.06 -14.99
CA ALA A 76 -8.83 -3.87 -14.38
C ALA A 76 -7.34 -4.04 -14.13
N ILE A 77 -6.53 -3.04 -14.49
CA ILE A 77 -5.11 -2.95 -14.13
C ILE A 77 -4.87 -1.66 -13.36
N TYR A 78 -3.84 -1.65 -12.49
CA TYR A 78 -3.42 -0.43 -11.84
C TYR A 78 -2.41 0.30 -12.73
N ASP A 79 -2.67 1.57 -13.06
CA ASP A 79 -1.62 2.45 -13.59
C ASP A 79 -0.74 2.92 -12.44
N LEU A 80 0.42 2.28 -12.31
CA LEU A 80 1.40 2.58 -11.28
C LEU A 80 2.54 3.49 -11.77
N SER A 81 2.57 3.79 -13.06
CA SER A 81 3.71 4.50 -13.69
C SER A 81 3.76 5.99 -13.34
N SER A 82 2.59 6.60 -13.09
CA SER A 82 2.43 8.04 -12.86
C SER A 82 2.05 8.39 -11.41
N LEU A 83 2.23 7.48 -10.45
CA LEU A 83 1.81 7.72 -9.07
C LEU A 83 2.59 8.86 -8.40
N GLU A 84 1.91 9.97 -8.13
CA GLU A 84 2.42 11.07 -7.32
C GLU A 84 2.26 10.84 -5.81
N THR A 85 1.30 9.97 -5.43
CA THR A 85 1.02 9.62 -4.04
C THR A 85 0.97 8.11 -3.88
N ALA A 86 1.48 7.60 -2.74
CA ALA A 86 1.35 6.19 -2.41
C ALA A 86 -0.12 5.75 -2.32
N CYS A 87 -0.38 4.47 -2.60
CA CYS A 87 -1.71 3.89 -2.58
C CYS A 87 -1.66 2.41 -2.15
N TRP A 88 -2.78 1.84 -1.66
CA TRP A 88 -2.86 0.42 -1.40
C TRP A 88 -3.51 -0.33 -2.56
N ALA A 89 -3.08 -1.58 -2.77
CA ALA A 89 -3.59 -2.44 -3.81
C ALA A 89 -3.98 -3.82 -3.25
N THR A 90 -5.01 -4.44 -3.80
CA THR A 90 -5.30 -5.85 -3.56
C THR A 90 -4.31 -6.71 -4.33
N SER A 91 -3.69 -7.69 -3.68
CA SER A 91 -2.69 -8.60 -4.30
C SER A 91 -3.26 -9.40 -5.46
N ASN A 92 -4.58 -9.61 -5.51
CA ASN A 92 -5.29 -10.27 -6.60
C ASN A 92 -6.39 -9.37 -7.13
N MET A 93 -6.10 -8.69 -8.22
CA MET A 93 -6.98 -7.72 -8.88
C MET A 93 -8.36 -8.22 -9.28
N ARG A 94 -8.64 -9.50 -9.25
CA ARG A 94 -9.83 -10.01 -9.95
C ARG A 94 -10.91 -10.61 -9.07
N GLN A 95 -10.68 -11.16 -7.89
CA GLN A 95 -11.75 -11.91 -7.20
C GLN A 95 -11.54 -12.18 -5.69
N GLY A 96 -10.64 -11.51 -5.01
CA GLY A 96 -10.48 -11.68 -3.56
C GLY A 96 -11.47 -10.84 -2.74
N PRO A 97 -11.79 -11.24 -1.49
CA PRO A 97 -12.51 -10.37 -0.57
C PRO A 97 -11.70 -9.09 -0.36
N ARG A 98 -12.39 -7.94 -0.25
CA ARG A 98 -11.71 -6.68 0.07
C ARG A 98 -10.93 -6.84 1.37
N PRO A 99 -9.67 -6.35 1.43
CA PRO A 99 -8.87 -6.45 2.64
C PRO A 99 -9.56 -5.68 3.78
N ASN A 100 -9.36 -6.15 5.00
CA ASN A 100 -9.75 -5.37 6.16
C ASN A 100 -8.82 -4.14 6.23
N LEU A 101 -9.37 -2.96 5.95
CA LEU A 101 -8.61 -1.70 5.95
C LEU A 101 -8.47 -1.11 7.35
N ARG A 102 -9.14 -1.66 8.34
CA ARG A 102 -9.00 -1.23 9.73
C ARG A 102 -7.84 -1.95 10.41
N ASN A 103 -7.75 -3.26 10.25
CA ASN A 103 -6.69 -4.08 10.82
C ASN A 103 -6.20 -5.08 9.77
N ASN A 104 -4.93 -4.96 9.35
CA ASN A 104 -4.32 -5.81 8.35
C ASN A 104 -2.82 -5.88 8.55
N ASP A 105 -2.26 -7.07 8.69
CA ASP A 105 -0.83 -7.26 8.96
C ASP A 105 0.03 -7.29 7.67
N ALA A 106 -0.58 -7.35 6.49
CA ALA A 106 0.13 -7.52 5.23
C ALA A 106 -0.58 -6.85 4.04
N LEU A 107 -1.07 -5.62 4.21
CA LEU A 107 -1.70 -4.86 3.13
C LEU A 107 -0.66 -4.42 2.12
N THR A 108 -0.79 -4.85 0.86
CA THR A 108 0.10 -4.41 -0.21
C THR A 108 -0.05 -2.91 -0.46
N VAL A 109 1.06 -2.18 -0.39
CA VAL A 109 1.12 -0.73 -0.65
C VAL A 109 2.10 -0.46 -1.78
N VAL A 110 1.70 0.43 -2.68
CA VAL A 110 2.54 0.89 -3.79
C VAL A 110 3.12 2.24 -3.40
N PRO A 111 4.45 2.33 -3.25
CA PRO A 111 5.13 3.58 -2.93
C PRO A 111 5.13 4.55 -4.11
N VAL A 112 5.42 5.81 -3.84
CA VAL A 112 5.65 6.82 -4.89
C VAL A 112 6.85 6.40 -5.73
N SER A 113 6.68 6.26 -7.05
CA SER A 113 7.70 5.72 -7.96
C SER A 113 9.05 6.44 -7.85
N LYS A 114 9.04 7.78 -7.81
CA LYS A 114 10.25 8.62 -7.69
C LYS A 114 10.96 8.53 -6.33
N LYS A 115 10.27 8.01 -5.30
CA LYS A 115 10.80 7.87 -3.92
C LYS A 115 11.18 6.43 -3.59
N ARG A 116 10.99 5.52 -4.52
CA ARG A 116 11.29 4.10 -4.35
C ARG A 116 12.76 3.82 -4.65
N PRO A 117 13.55 3.35 -3.69
CA PRO A 117 14.94 2.97 -3.92
C PRO A 117 15.05 1.80 -4.90
N THR A 118 16.11 1.78 -5.69
CA THR A 118 16.46 0.63 -6.54
C THR A 118 16.69 -0.60 -5.68
N GLY A 119 16.27 -1.77 -6.16
CA GLY A 119 16.40 -3.03 -5.41
C GLY A 119 15.30 -3.29 -4.38
N THR A 120 14.23 -2.46 -4.36
CA THR A 120 13.04 -2.76 -3.55
C THR A 120 12.00 -3.51 -4.39
N ARG A 121 11.42 -4.57 -3.83
CA ARG A 121 10.40 -5.44 -4.46
C ARG A 121 9.01 -5.08 -3.99
N THR A 122 8.55 -5.74 -2.95
CA THR A 122 7.21 -5.60 -2.40
C THR A 122 7.24 -4.71 -1.18
N VAL A 123 6.22 -3.87 -1.04
CA VAL A 123 5.98 -3.11 0.18
C VAL A 123 4.65 -3.55 0.75
N THR A 124 4.66 -4.01 1.99
CA THR A 124 3.45 -4.32 2.75
C THR A 124 3.35 -3.44 3.97
N ALA A 125 2.14 -2.99 4.28
CA ALA A 125 1.85 -2.19 5.46
C ALA A 125 1.19 -3.05 6.54
N VAL A 126 1.58 -2.81 7.78
CA VAL A 126 0.83 -3.21 8.97
C VAL A 126 -0.13 -2.08 9.30
N VAL A 127 -1.42 -2.39 9.25
CA VAL A 127 -2.50 -1.43 9.50
C VAL A 127 -3.23 -1.79 10.78
N GLU A 128 -3.38 -0.83 11.68
CA GLU A 128 -4.15 -0.96 12.91
C GLU A 128 -5.00 0.30 13.10
N ASP A 129 -6.28 0.10 13.39
CA ASP A 129 -7.29 1.16 13.51
C ASP A 129 -7.29 2.16 12.33
N GLY A 130 -7.00 1.67 11.09
CA GLY A 130 -6.94 2.47 9.88
C GLY A 130 -5.70 3.37 9.79
N ARG A 131 -4.65 3.09 10.57
CA ARG A 131 -3.35 3.76 10.53
C ARG A 131 -2.26 2.80 10.08
N ILE A 132 -1.26 3.32 9.42
CA ILE A 132 -0.07 2.54 9.03
C ILE A 132 0.89 2.53 10.21
N GLU A 133 0.91 1.43 10.96
CA GLU A 133 1.79 1.26 12.11
C GLU A 133 3.16 0.70 11.73
N GLY A 134 3.28 0.15 10.53
CA GLY A 134 4.55 -0.33 10.03
C GLY A 134 4.58 -0.59 8.55
N LEU A 135 5.80 -0.69 8.02
CA LEU A 135 6.09 -1.14 6.66
C LEU A 135 7.09 -2.28 6.70
N ARG A 136 6.86 -3.26 5.85
CA ARG A 136 7.79 -4.32 5.52
C ARG A 136 8.13 -4.19 4.04
N VAL A 137 9.41 -3.94 3.73
CA VAL A 137 9.90 -3.76 2.37
C VAL A 137 10.83 -4.90 2.03
N GLU A 138 10.42 -5.75 1.12
CA GLU A 138 11.28 -6.79 0.56
C GLU A 138 12.25 -6.17 -0.45
N THR A 139 13.49 -6.66 -0.45
CA THR A 139 14.55 -6.15 -1.33
C THR A 139 15.22 -7.29 -2.11
N ASP A 140 16.02 -6.92 -3.12
CA ASP A 140 16.77 -7.86 -3.96
C ASP A 140 18.02 -8.45 -3.27
N GLY A 141 18.08 -8.38 -1.95
CA GLY A 141 19.13 -8.99 -1.16
C GLY A 141 20.52 -8.40 -1.43
N PHE A 142 21.50 -9.28 -1.49
CA PHE A 142 22.93 -8.94 -1.61
C PHE A 142 23.23 -7.96 -2.74
N GLN A 143 22.57 -8.08 -3.88
CA GLN A 143 22.86 -7.27 -5.07
C GLN A 143 22.75 -5.77 -4.81
N HIS A 144 21.77 -5.36 -3.99
CA HIS A 144 21.50 -3.94 -3.70
C HIS A 144 21.74 -3.57 -2.23
N ALA A 145 22.19 -4.51 -1.40
CA ALA A 145 22.28 -4.32 0.05
C ALA A 145 23.13 -3.12 0.46
N HIS A 146 24.33 -2.98 -0.10
CA HIS A 146 25.24 -1.86 0.21
C HIS A 146 24.65 -0.52 -0.24
N GLN A 147 24.10 -0.45 -1.45
CA GLN A 147 23.48 0.77 -1.97
C GLN A 147 22.27 1.19 -1.13
N LEU A 148 21.42 0.25 -0.75
CA LEU A 148 20.27 0.51 0.12
C LEU A 148 20.69 0.97 1.51
N PHE A 149 21.71 0.33 2.08
CA PHE A 149 22.27 0.74 3.37
C PHE A 149 22.79 2.19 3.34
N GLU A 150 23.55 2.58 2.32
CA GLU A 150 24.03 3.95 2.14
C GLU A 150 22.88 4.96 2.00
N GLN A 151 21.86 4.64 1.21
CA GLN A 151 20.68 5.50 1.06
C GLN A 151 19.90 5.65 2.38
N LEU A 152 19.76 4.57 3.16
CA LEU A 152 19.16 4.62 4.48
C LEU A 152 20.00 5.48 5.42
N GLN A 153 21.32 5.32 5.40
CA GLN A 153 22.22 6.11 6.23
C GLN A 153 22.20 7.61 5.87
N GLN A 154 22.13 7.94 4.59
CA GLN A 154 21.96 9.33 4.13
C GLN A 154 20.65 9.95 4.64
N LYS A 155 19.56 9.16 4.66
CA LYS A 155 18.24 9.62 5.08
C LYS A 155 18.06 9.69 6.60
N LEU A 156 18.58 8.69 7.32
CA LEU A 156 18.32 8.46 8.76
C LEU A 156 19.47 8.88 9.65
N GLY A 157 20.63 9.17 9.05
CA GLY A 157 21.87 9.38 9.80
C GLY A 157 22.57 8.08 10.20
N LYS A 158 23.52 8.18 11.11
CA LYS A 158 24.27 7.02 11.62
C LYS A 158 23.35 6.04 12.35
N PRO A 159 23.42 4.72 12.04
CA PRO A 159 22.62 3.73 12.74
C PRO A 159 22.99 3.63 14.24
N THR A 160 21.99 3.27 15.05
CA THR A 160 22.18 3.01 16.49
C THR A 160 22.96 1.72 16.73
N ILE A 161 22.69 0.71 15.88
CA ILE A 161 23.39 -0.58 15.88
C ILE A 161 23.75 -0.88 14.42
N GLN A 162 24.98 -1.33 14.18
CA GLN A 162 25.47 -1.73 12.88
C GLN A 162 26.29 -3.01 13.00
N GLY A 163 26.08 -3.93 12.05
CA GLY A 163 26.79 -5.18 11.94
C GLY A 163 26.80 -5.70 10.51
N THR A 164 27.19 -6.93 10.38
CA THR A 164 27.14 -7.70 9.13
C THR A 164 26.45 -9.04 9.39
N SER A 165 25.69 -9.51 8.42
CA SER A 165 25.09 -10.83 8.41
C SER A 165 25.77 -11.66 7.32
N ASP A 166 26.28 -12.82 7.67
CA ASP A 166 26.96 -13.74 6.76
C ASP A 166 26.04 -14.90 6.38
N VAL A 167 25.95 -15.19 5.09
CA VAL A 167 25.18 -16.30 4.55
C VAL A 167 26.07 -17.14 3.65
N VAL A 168 25.93 -18.46 3.75
CA VAL A 168 26.62 -19.41 2.88
C VAL A 168 25.59 -19.96 1.88
N SER A 169 25.87 -19.81 0.59
CA SER A 169 25.02 -20.40 -0.45
C SER A 169 25.10 -21.94 -0.46
N GLY A 170 24.13 -22.58 -1.09
CA GLY A 170 24.11 -24.03 -1.25
C GLY A 170 25.34 -24.63 -1.96
N VAL A 171 26.12 -23.81 -2.68
CA VAL A 171 27.40 -24.21 -3.33
C VAL A 171 28.63 -23.78 -2.52
N GLY A 172 28.45 -23.33 -1.26
CA GLY A 172 29.55 -23.01 -0.35
C GLY A 172 30.12 -21.59 -0.50
N ALA A 173 29.59 -20.74 -1.37
CA ALA A 173 30.03 -19.35 -1.48
C ALA A 173 29.53 -18.53 -0.28
N LYS A 174 30.43 -17.74 0.31
CA LYS A 174 30.11 -16.86 1.46
C LYS A 174 29.73 -15.46 0.95
N PHE A 175 28.68 -14.92 1.52
CA PHE A 175 28.18 -13.56 1.26
C PHE A 175 28.05 -12.82 2.58
N SER A 176 28.61 -11.63 2.65
CA SER A 176 28.51 -10.75 3.81
C SER A 176 27.72 -9.51 3.43
N SER A 177 26.74 -9.14 4.21
CA SER A 177 25.83 -8.05 3.92
C SER A 177 25.62 -7.15 5.14
N PRO A 178 25.48 -5.82 4.97
CA PRO A 178 25.22 -4.91 6.07
C PRO A 178 23.88 -5.23 6.76
N GLU A 179 23.91 -5.09 8.08
CA GLU A 179 22.74 -5.12 8.95
C GLU A 179 22.77 -3.88 9.84
N ALA A 180 21.63 -3.22 10.03
CA ALA A 180 21.59 -2.00 10.80
C ALA A 180 20.23 -1.74 11.44
N VAL A 181 20.28 -1.04 12.59
CA VAL A 181 19.09 -0.59 13.32
C VAL A 181 19.20 0.91 13.59
N TRP A 182 18.14 1.64 13.34
CA TRP A 182 17.94 3.03 13.75
C TRP A 182 16.79 3.10 14.75
N ASN A 183 17.09 3.51 15.98
CA ASN A 183 16.10 3.84 16.99
C ASN A 183 15.92 5.36 17.03
N LEU A 184 14.97 5.87 16.25
CA LEU A 184 14.64 7.29 16.22
C LEU A 184 13.44 7.57 17.14
N PRO A 185 13.20 8.82 17.58
CA PRO A 185 12.14 9.12 18.53
C PRO A 185 10.74 8.66 18.09
N ASN A 186 10.46 8.71 16.78
CA ASN A 186 9.13 8.45 16.24
C ASN A 186 9.07 7.21 15.32
N VAL A 187 10.21 6.53 15.11
CA VAL A 187 10.27 5.37 14.23
C VAL A 187 11.45 4.47 14.55
N TYR A 188 11.20 3.18 14.47
CA TYR A 188 12.20 2.12 14.47
C TYR A 188 12.41 1.66 13.03
N VAL A 189 13.66 1.60 12.58
CA VAL A 189 14.04 1.05 11.26
C VAL A 189 15.05 -0.05 11.47
N HIS A 190 14.79 -1.22 10.90
CA HIS A 190 15.72 -2.34 10.84
C HIS A 190 15.97 -2.72 9.39
N PHE A 191 17.22 -2.78 9.00
CA PHE A 191 17.69 -3.20 7.70
C PHE A 191 18.51 -4.47 7.81
N SER A 192 18.12 -5.48 7.06
CA SER A 192 18.89 -6.72 6.84
C SER A 192 19.11 -6.89 5.34
N GLY A 193 20.33 -6.75 4.90
CA GLY A 193 20.64 -6.83 3.47
C GLY A 193 20.48 -8.23 2.89
N ILE A 194 20.56 -9.28 3.73
CA ILE A 194 20.27 -10.68 3.37
C ILE A 194 19.38 -11.28 4.44
N VAL A 195 18.29 -11.97 4.04
CA VAL A 195 17.41 -12.71 4.94
C VAL A 195 17.07 -14.07 4.33
N GLY A 196 17.61 -15.13 4.89
CA GLY A 196 17.34 -16.52 4.46
C GLY A 196 18.00 -16.89 3.14
N ALA A 197 17.82 -16.11 2.08
CA ALA A 197 18.40 -16.34 0.76
C ALA A 197 19.23 -15.11 0.31
N VAL A 198 20.25 -15.35 -0.51
CA VAL A 198 21.21 -14.31 -0.98
C VAL A 198 20.50 -13.20 -1.75
N ASP A 199 19.44 -13.52 -2.48
CA ASP A 199 18.63 -12.63 -3.30
C ASP A 199 17.43 -12.03 -2.54
N SER A 200 17.37 -12.18 -1.22
CA SER A 200 16.30 -11.68 -0.37
C SER A 200 16.86 -10.84 0.76
N GLY A 201 16.36 -9.63 0.90
CA GLY A 201 16.65 -8.73 2.00
C GLY A 201 15.37 -8.07 2.51
N LEU A 202 15.48 -7.32 3.62
CA LEU A 202 14.33 -6.79 4.33
C LEU A 202 14.64 -5.42 4.95
N ILE A 203 13.68 -4.48 4.81
CA ILE A 203 13.63 -3.26 5.60
C ILE A 203 12.32 -3.28 6.39
N LEU A 204 12.40 -3.15 7.70
CA LEU A 204 11.25 -2.94 8.59
C LEU A 204 11.26 -1.49 9.05
N VAL A 205 10.11 -0.84 8.94
CA VAL A 205 9.90 0.52 9.43
C VAL A 205 8.66 0.50 10.31
N TYR A 206 8.80 0.68 11.61
CA TYR A 206 7.72 0.53 12.57
C TYR A 206 7.56 1.78 13.43
N THR A 207 6.33 2.07 13.87
CA THR A 207 6.13 2.94 15.02
C THR A 207 6.73 2.29 16.29
N PRO A 208 7.08 3.04 17.33
CA PRO A 208 7.55 2.46 18.58
C PRO A 208 6.56 1.45 19.18
N GLU A 209 5.26 1.70 19.05
CA GLU A 209 4.20 0.83 19.52
C GLU A 209 4.17 -0.50 18.76
N GLN A 210 4.29 -0.45 17.43
CA GLN A 210 4.35 -1.66 16.61
C GLN A 210 5.61 -2.46 16.90
N GLN A 211 6.75 -1.80 17.03
CA GLN A 211 8.02 -2.45 17.38
C GLN A 211 7.91 -3.18 18.74
N ALA A 212 7.28 -2.56 19.75
CA ALA A 212 7.04 -3.19 21.03
C ALA A 212 6.13 -4.42 20.93
N ARG A 213 5.07 -4.37 20.07
CA ARG A 213 4.18 -5.52 19.81
C ARG A 213 4.93 -6.68 19.15
N GLU A 214 5.75 -6.40 18.15
CA GLU A 214 6.55 -7.44 17.48
C GLU A 214 7.57 -8.09 18.43
N ALA A 215 8.23 -7.29 19.26
CA ALA A 215 9.15 -7.81 20.29
C ALA A 215 8.42 -8.71 21.31
N ALA A 216 7.20 -8.34 21.69
CA ALA A 216 6.37 -9.16 22.59
C ALA A 216 5.94 -10.48 21.93
N ARG A 217 5.54 -10.46 20.64
CA ARG A 217 5.20 -11.66 19.86
C ARG A 217 6.39 -12.62 19.75
N GLN A 218 7.59 -12.12 19.45
CA GLN A 218 8.81 -12.93 19.37
C GLN A 218 9.14 -13.59 20.70
N LYS A 219 9.05 -12.84 21.81
CA LYS A 219 9.27 -13.40 23.17
C LYS A 219 8.25 -14.49 23.53
N ALA A 220 7.01 -14.34 23.11
CA ALA A 220 5.98 -15.35 23.34
C ALA A 220 6.25 -16.64 22.56
N GLN A 221 6.70 -16.54 21.30
CA GLN A 221 7.08 -17.68 20.46
C GLN A 221 8.29 -18.44 21.03
N THR A 222 9.31 -17.73 21.52
CA THR A 222 10.52 -18.35 22.09
C THR A 222 10.25 -19.09 23.40
N LYS A 223 9.18 -18.75 24.14
CA LYS A 223 8.81 -19.43 25.40
C LYS A 223 7.98 -20.71 25.16
N SER A 224 7.53 -20.96 23.95
CA SER A 224 6.71 -22.15 23.61
C SER A 224 7.52 -23.35 23.13
N PHE A 225 8.86 -23.26 23.16
CA PHE A 225 9.83 -24.32 22.93
C PHE A 225 10.64 -24.58 24.20
#